data_bb4bcd2076d551a6743cf5ff5cbce06b
#
_entry.id   bb4bcd2076d551a6743cf5ff5cbce06b
#
_cell.length_a   1.000
_cell.length_b   1.000
_cell.length_c   1.000
_cell.angle_alpha   90.00
_cell.angle_beta   90.00
_cell.angle_gamma   90.00
#
_symmetry.space_group_name_H-M   'P 1'
#
loop_
_entity.id
_entity.type
_entity.pdbx_description
1 polymer ?
#
loop_
_entity_poly.entity_id
_entity_poly.type
_entity_poly.pdbx_seq_one_letter_code
_entity_poly.pdbx_strand_id
1 'polypeptide(L)'
;DTRKDGMNAEYYPVTSGNPVPVKVPAKLTFDPGWNQYMYENTSGYDLHYDAGVMLVPSNEALDKWWNADGKVLKDKYGTWDNVPDLVLSKLLRVNMLGTFTEALPSKFSSIVNDAKVSMGVTTADVDSCFMGCNGVVYLTNRVFAPMEYSSVSFPALIHQDLMSVIYWAIDELEFTPYLNSMDSYYSLMLPTN
;
A
#
# COMPACT_ATOMS: atom_id res chain seq x y z
N ASP A 1 -11.74 12.15 4.39
CA ASP A 1 -12.31 10.93 4.91
C ASP A 1 -13.32 11.25 6.01
N THR A 2 -14.57 10.84 5.85
CA THR A 2 -15.65 11.05 6.82
C THR A 2 -15.93 9.75 7.53
N ARG A 3 -15.07 9.36 8.44
CA ARG A 3 -15.31 8.17 9.26
C ARG A 3 -16.19 8.55 10.42
N LYS A 4 -17.32 7.89 10.57
CA LYS A 4 -18.30 8.16 11.64
C LYS A 4 -17.71 7.95 13.02
N ASP A 5 -16.84 6.96 13.19
CA ASP A 5 -16.29 6.53 14.47
C ASP A 5 -14.75 6.41 14.45
N GLY A 6 -14.10 7.07 13.53
CA GLY A 6 -12.64 6.98 13.39
C GLY A 6 -11.87 7.87 14.35
N MET A 7 -10.62 7.56 14.57
CA MET A 7 -9.70 8.37 15.38
C MET A 7 -9.57 9.83 14.90
N ASN A 8 -10.01 10.13 13.68
CA ASN A 8 -9.98 11.47 13.08
C ASN A 8 -11.38 12.09 12.96
N ALA A 9 -12.40 11.52 13.55
CA ALA A 9 -13.75 12.09 13.49
C ALA A 9 -13.86 13.32 14.40
N GLU A 10 -14.33 14.41 13.84
CA GLU A 10 -14.74 15.61 14.56
C GLU A 10 -16.23 15.83 14.31
N TYR A 11 -16.88 16.48 15.26
CA TYR A 11 -18.32 16.71 15.22
C TYR A 11 -18.63 18.18 15.47
N TYR A 12 -19.61 18.71 14.74
CA TYR A 12 -20.17 20.00 15.10
C TYR A 12 -20.85 19.94 16.44
N PRO A 13 -20.61 20.92 17.33
CA PRO A 13 -21.34 20.98 18.59
C PRO A 13 -22.83 21.17 18.30
N VAL A 14 -23.65 20.31 18.89
CA VAL A 14 -25.11 20.40 18.82
C VAL A 14 -25.71 20.45 20.22
N THR A 15 -26.75 21.24 20.40
CA THR A 15 -27.41 21.37 21.69
C THR A 15 -28.42 20.25 21.99
N SER A 16 -28.88 19.58 20.94
CA SER A 16 -29.73 18.40 21.03
C SER A 16 -29.66 17.59 19.75
N GLY A 17 -29.83 16.27 19.85
CA GLY A 17 -29.76 15.35 18.71
C GLY A 17 -28.41 14.66 18.57
N ASN A 18 -28.26 13.89 17.51
CA ASN A 18 -26.99 13.22 17.20
C ASN A 18 -25.96 14.22 16.68
N PRO A 19 -24.70 14.13 17.12
CA PRO A 19 -23.65 14.99 16.61
C PRO A 19 -23.48 14.81 15.09
N VAL A 20 -23.29 15.90 14.38
CA VAL A 20 -23.08 15.89 12.93
C VAL A 20 -21.58 15.77 12.65
N PRO A 21 -21.16 14.72 11.94
CA PRO A 21 -19.74 14.55 11.64
C PRO A 21 -19.22 15.66 10.74
N VAL A 22 -18.05 16.18 11.05
CA VAL A 22 -17.31 17.14 10.22
C VAL A 22 -16.37 16.38 9.32
N LYS A 23 -16.24 16.83 8.06
CA LYS A 23 -15.20 16.31 7.18
C LYS A 23 -13.85 16.83 7.66
N VAL A 24 -13.04 15.93 8.21
CA VAL A 24 -11.68 16.24 8.68
C VAL A 24 -10.69 15.73 7.63
N PRO A 25 -9.65 16.50 7.28
CA PRO A 25 -8.57 15.98 6.47
C PRO A 25 -7.97 14.73 7.13
N ALA A 26 -7.86 13.65 6.39
CA ALA A 26 -7.29 12.42 6.91
C ALA A 26 -5.84 12.67 7.34
N LYS A 27 -5.47 12.19 8.53
CA LYS A 27 -4.06 12.16 8.97
C LYS A 27 -3.26 11.07 8.28
N LEU A 28 -3.96 10.04 7.80
CA LEU A 28 -3.38 8.97 7.00
C LEU A 28 -3.61 9.30 5.52
N THR A 29 -2.58 9.18 4.72
CA THR A 29 -2.64 9.44 3.29
C THR A 29 -3.23 8.26 2.52
N PHE A 30 -3.30 7.08 3.12
CA PHE A 30 -3.94 5.89 2.55
C PHE A 30 -4.52 5.00 3.65
N ASP A 31 -5.48 4.14 3.27
CA ASP A 31 -6.07 3.13 4.13
C ASP A 31 -5.94 1.75 3.44
N PRO A 32 -5.18 0.81 4.01
CA PRO A 32 -5.03 -0.52 3.45
C PRO A 32 -6.26 -1.42 3.67
N GLY A 33 -7.30 -0.92 4.32
CA GLY A 33 -8.50 -1.70 4.64
C GLY A 33 -8.35 -2.63 5.85
N TRP A 34 -7.33 -2.45 6.67
CA TRP A 34 -7.11 -3.28 7.87
C TRP A 34 -8.03 -2.93 9.04
N ASN A 35 -8.55 -1.70 9.05
CA ASN A 35 -9.30 -1.19 10.17
C ASN A 35 -10.78 -1.64 10.09
N GLN A 36 -11.03 -2.90 10.36
CA GLN A 36 -12.35 -3.51 10.35
C GLN A 36 -13.31 -2.87 11.39
N TYR A 37 -12.76 -2.28 12.45
CA TYR A 37 -13.56 -1.56 13.48
C TYR A 37 -14.38 -0.41 12.93
N MET A 38 -14.06 0.07 11.73
CA MET A 38 -14.73 1.20 11.09
C MET A 38 -15.92 0.80 10.22
N TYR A 39 -16.14 -0.47 10.00
CA TYR A 39 -17.25 -0.97 9.20
C TYR A 39 -18.45 -1.29 10.08
N GLU A 40 -19.59 -0.64 9.81
CA GLU A 40 -20.82 -0.77 10.61
C GLU A 40 -21.37 -2.21 10.71
N ASN A 41 -21.07 -3.03 9.72
CA ASN A 41 -21.57 -4.39 9.61
C ASN A 41 -20.56 -5.46 10.04
N THR A 42 -19.41 -5.06 10.55
CA THR A 42 -18.41 -6.02 11.01
C THR A 42 -18.87 -6.58 12.36
N SER A 43 -19.14 -7.88 12.42
CA SER A 43 -19.42 -8.53 13.69
C SER A 43 -18.16 -8.53 14.56
N GLY A 44 -18.32 -8.45 15.88
CA GLY A 44 -17.18 -8.55 16.78
C GLY A 44 -16.39 -9.86 16.63
N TYR A 45 -16.99 -10.84 16.00
CA TYR A 45 -16.35 -12.11 15.63
C TYR A 45 -15.27 -11.93 14.57
N ASP A 46 -15.55 -11.16 13.53
CA ASP A 46 -14.63 -10.97 12.41
C ASP A 46 -13.36 -10.25 12.85
N LEU A 47 -13.45 -9.38 13.84
CA LEU A 47 -12.31 -8.66 14.41
C LEU A 47 -11.29 -9.57 15.12
N HIS A 48 -11.72 -10.72 15.59
CA HIS A 48 -10.90 -11.68 16.33
C HIS A 48 -10.38 -12.84 15.48
N TYR A 49 -10.92 -13.01 14.27
CA TYR A 49 -10.56 -14.15 13.43
C TYR A 49 -9.26 -13.96 12.66
N ASP A 50 -8.93 -12.74 12.32
CA ASP A 50 -7.74 -12.47 11.55
C ASP A 50 -7.10 -11.12 11.92
N ALA A 51 -5.79 -11.07 11.82
CA ALA A 51 -5.00 -9.90 12.10
C ALA A 51 -4.23 -9.50 10.85
N GLY A 52 -3.94 -8.20 10.71
CA GLY A 52 -3.11 -7.71 9.61
C GLY A 52 -1.65 -8.17 9.75
N VAL A 53 -0.98 -8.25 8.62
CA VAL A 53 0.45 -8.54 8.57
C VAL A 53 1.18 -7.46 7.79
N MET A 54 2.35 -7.08 8.25
CA MET A 54 3.21 -6.13 7.54
C MET A 54 4.59 -6.73 7.32
N LEU A 55 5.04 -6.71 6.08
CA LEU A 55 6.42 -6.98 5.72
C LEU A 55 7.19 -5.66 5.80
N VAL A 56 8.12 -5.54 6.73
CA VAL A 56 8.87 -4.31 6.97
C VAL A 56 10.35 -4.56 6.63
N PRO A 57 10.85 -3.98 5.55
CA PRO A 57 12.27 -4.10 5.25
C PRO A 57 13.11 -3.36 6.29
N SER A 58 14.25 -3.94 6.63
CA SER A 58 15.25 -3.25 7.46
C SER A 58 15.81 -2.01 6.75
N ASN A 59 16.38 -1.09 7.51
CA ASN A 59 17.02 0.10 6.92
C ASN A 59 18.11 -0.29 5.92
N GLU A 60 18.88 -1.33 6.22
CA GLU A 60 19.92 -1.85 5.32
C GLU A 60 19.31 -2.40 4.01
N ALA A 61 18.19 -3.11 4.11
CA ALA A 61 17.47 -3.60 2.94
C ALA A 61 16.90 -2.44 2.09
N LEU A 62 16.36 -1.41 2.74
CA LEU A 62 15.86 -0.20 2.07
C LEU A 62 17.01 0.54 1.37
N ASP A 63 18.14 0.74 2.04
CA ASP A 63 19.30 1.43 1.46
C ASP A 63 19.87 0.65 0.27
N LYS A 64 19.97 -0.66 0.39
CA LYS A 64 20.41 -1.51 -0.71
C LYS A 64 19.47 -1.42 -1.90
N TRP A 65 18.18 -1.52 -1.67
CA TRP A 65 17.16 -1.43 -2.72
C TRP A 65 17.16 -0.03 -3.37
N TRP A 66 17.24 1.04 -2.56
CA TRP A 66 17.27 2.43 -3.02
C TRP A 66 18.44 2.72 -3.96
N ASN A 67 19.57 2.02 -3.78
CA ASN A 67 20.76 2.15 -4.61
C ASN A 67 20.80 1.18 -5.80
N ALA A 68 19.87 0.23 -5.85
CA ALA A 68 19.79 -0.80 -6.90
C ALA A 68 18.47 -0.68 -7.68
N ASP A 69 17.48 -1.49 -7.33
CA ASP A 69 16.19 -1.57 -8.06
C ASP A 69 15.35 -0.29 -7.92
N GLY A 70 15.45 0.40 -6.78
CA GLY A 70 14.81 1.68 -6.51
C GLY A 70 15.55 2.90 -7.10
N LYS A 71 16.63 2.68 -7.84
CA LYS A 71 17.50 3.76 -8.34
C LYS A 71 16.75 4.80 -9.17
N VAL A 72 15.73 4.42 -9.90
CA VAL A 72 14.91 5.36 -10.69
C VAL A 72 14.24 6.40 -9.79
N LEU A 73 13.72 5.98 -8.62
CA LEU A 73 13.15 6.89 -7.63
C LEU A 73 14.24 7.78 -7.02
N LYS A 74 15.40 7.19 -6.70
CA LYS A 74 16.55 7.94 -6.19
C LYS A 74 17.03 9.01 -7.17
N ASP A 75 17.19 8.66 -8.42
CA ASP A 75 17.67 9.59 -9.45
C ASP A 75 16.67 10.74 -9.67
N LYS A 76 15.36 10.49 -9.51
CA LYS A 76 14.34 11.52 -9.65
C LYS A 76 14.18 12.39 -8.40
N TYR A 77 14.13 11.79 -7.23
CA TYR A 77 13.75 12.50 -5.98
C TYR A 77 14.92 12.81 -5.06
N GLY A 78 16.04 12.11 -5.21
CA GLY A 78 17.26 12.30 -4.42
C GLY A 78 17.20 11.64 -3.05
N THR A 79 16.16 11.94 -2.27
CA THR A 79 15.94 11.43 -0.90
C THR A 79 14.53 10.92 -0.73
N TRP A 80 14.31 10.08 0.28
CA TRP A 80 13.00 9.55 0.63
C TRP A 80 11.98 10.64 0.97
N ASP A 81 12.42 11.73 1.60
CA ASP A 81 11.56 12.85 2.02
C ASP A 81 10.91 13.57 0.82
N ASN A 82 11.50 13.47 -0.36
CA ASN A 82 11.01 14.09 -1.57
C ASN A 82 10.11 13.14 -2.41
N VAL A 83 10.02 11.87 -2.03
CA VAL A 83 9.16 10.92 -2.74
C VAL A 83 7.70 11.21 -2.42
N PRO A 84 6.83 11.42 -3.42
CA PRO A 84 5.42 11.73 -3.18
C PRO A 84 4.70 10.60 -2.42
N ASP A 85 3.76 10.98 -1.56
CA ASP A 85 2.92 10.05 -0.80
C ASP A 85 2.23 9.01 -1.69
N LEU A 86 1.80 9.42 -2.89
CA LEU A 86 1.21 8.51 -3.87
C LEU A 86 2.15 7.35 -4.22
N VAL A 87 3.43 7.63 -4.44
CA VAL A 87 4.44 6.61 -4.74
C VAL A 87 4.70 5.76 -3.51
N LEU A 88 4.98 6.38 -2.37
CA LEU A 88 5.25 5.65 -1.11
C LEU A 88 4.09 4.77 -0.69
N SER A 89 2.85 5.22 -0.87
CA SER A 89 1.66 4.43 -0.51
C SER A 89 1.55 3.13 -1.30
N LYS A 90 1.98 3.12 -2.55
CA LYS A 90 2.02 1.88 -3.36
C LYS A 90 3.02 0.88 -2.77
N LEU A 91 4.22 1.34 -2.39
CA LEU A 91 5.24 0.51 -1.75
C LEU A 91 4.76 -0.05 -0.41
N LEU A 92 4.14 0.78 0.42
CA LEU A 92 3.61 0.33 1.70
C LEU A 92 2.47 -0.67 1.51
N ARG A 93 1.53 -0.37 0.61
CA ARG A 93 0.32 -1.18 0.41
C ARG A 93 0.64 -2.61 -0.02
N VAL A 94 1.61 -2.83 -0.89
CA VAL A 94 1.98 -4.18 -1.33
C VAL A 94 2.58 -5.02 -0.20
N ASN A 95 3.16 -4.38 0.80
CA ASN A 95 3.75 -5.00 1.98
C ASN A 95 2.77 -5.13 3.16
N MET A 96 1.51 -4.73 2.98
CA MET A 96 0.46 -4.79 3.99
C MET A 96 -0.58 -5.85 3.60
N LEU A 97 -0.62 -6.94 4.35
CA LEU A 97 -1.50 -8.08 4.09
C LEU A 97 -2.67 -8.05 5.07
N GLY A 98 -3.88 -8.17 4.57
CA GLY A 98 -5.10 -8.06 5.38
C GLY A 98 -5.37 -9.27 6.28
N THR A 99 -4.67 -10.38 6.05
CA THR A 99 -4.95 -11.64 6.73
C THR A 99 -3.67 -12.32 7.22
N PHE A 100 -3.64 -12.64 8.51
CA PHE A 100 -2.52 -13.37 9.10
C PHE A 100 -2.51 -14.85 8.71
N THR A 101 -3.69 -15.45 8.60
CA THR A 101 -3.84 -16.86 8.27
C THR A 101 -3.29 -17.20 6.88
N GLU A 102 -3.29 -16.23 5.95
CA GLU A 102 -2.68 -16.40 4.61
C GLU A 102 -1.22 -15.94 4.55
N ALA A 103 -0.68 -15.41 5.63
CA ALA A 103 0.68 -14.91 5.74
C ALA A 103 1.51 -15.65 6.80
N LEU A 104 1.14 -16.88 7.14
CA LEU A 104 1.95 -17.77 7.95
C LEU A 104 3.21 -18.20 7.18
N PRO A 105 4.33 -18.51 7.84
CA PRO A 105 5.56 -18.95 7.17
C PRO A 105 5.37 -20.12 6.20
N SER A 106 4.44 -21.02 6.50
CA SER A 106 4.07 -22.14 5.61
C SER A 106 3.34 -21.70 4.33
N LYS A 107 2.84 -20.48 4.27
CA LYS A 107 2.08 -19.90 3.15
C LYS A 107 2.80 -18.74 2.46
N PHE A 108 4.03 -18.43 2.82
CA PHE A 108 4.77 -17.31 2.24
C PHE A 108 4.84 -17.37 0.72
N SER A 109 4.94 -18.56 0.13
CA SER A 109 4.94 -18.72 -1.34
C SER A 109 3.61 -18.33 -2.01
N SER A 110 2.52 -18.25 -1.24
CA SER A 110 1.18 -17.87 -1.75
C SER A 110 0.93 -16.36 -1.68
N ILE A 111 1.82 -15.60 -1.04
CA ILE A 111 1.69 -14.14 -0.96
C ILE A 111 1.88 -13.54 -2.36
N VAL A 112 0.91 -12.75 -2.78
CA VAL A 112 0.91 -12.12 -4.10
C VAL A 112 1.01 -10.60 -4.01
N ASN A 113 1.56 -9.99 -5.04
CA ASN A 113 1.68 -8.55 -5.18
C ASN A 113 0.40 -7.91 -5.79
N ASP A 114 0.49 -6.64 -6.14
CA ASP A 114 -0.54 -5.83 -6.80
C ASP A 114 -0.97 -6.37 -8.18
N ALA A 115 -0.11 -7.15 -8.85
CA ALA A 115 -0.40 -7.82 -10.12
C ALA A 115 -0.89 -9.27 -9.94
N LYS A 116 -1.17 -9.71 -8.70
CA LYS A 116 -1.55 -11.10 -8.37
C LYS A 116 -0.47 -12.14 -8.69
N VAL A 117 0.76 -11.71 -8.82
CA VAL A 117 1.93 -12.58 -9.01
C VAL A 117 2.57 -12.85 -7.66
N SER A 118 3.08 -14.06 -7.45
CA SER A 118 3.75 -14.41 -6.19
C SER A 118 4.91 -13.46 -5.92
N MET A 119 4.95 -12.91 -4.70
CA MET A 119 6.05 -12.06 -4.23
C MET A 119 7.34 -12.86 -3.97
N GLY A 120 7.25 -14.18 -3.97
CA GLY A 120 8.38 -15.05 -3.71
C GLY A 120 8.96 -14.87 -2.30
N VAL A 121 8.11 -14.56 -1.31
CA VAL A 121 8.52 -14.46 0.08
C VAL A 121 8.94 -15.83 0.59
N THR A 122 10.05 -15.88 1.28
CA THR A 122 10.58 -17.09 1.91
C THR A 122 10.95 -16.85 3.37
N THR A 123 11.12 -17.89 4.14
CA THR A 123 11.59 -17.76 5.53
C THR A 123 12.99 -17.18 5.64
N ALA A 124 13.82 -17.31 4.60
CA ALA A 124 15.16 -16.70 4.55
C ALA A 124 15.12 -15.17 4.37
N ASP A 125 13.99 -14.64 3.91
CA ASP A 125 13.81 -13.18 3.77
C ASP A 125 13.41 -12.51 5.09
N VAL A 126 13.10 -13.28 6.14
CA VAL A 126 12.60 -12.79 7.42
C VAL A 126 13.67 -12.93 8.50
N ASP A 127 14.13 -11.79 9.01
CA ASP A 127 15.12 -11.74 10.09
C ASP A 127 14.47 -11.84 11.47
N SER A 128 13.28 -11.28 11.64
CA SER A 128 12.56 -11.26 12.90
C SER A 128 11.05 -11.16 12.71
N CYS A 129 10.31 -11.64 13.72
CA CYS A 129 8.86 -11.57 13.75
C CYS A 129 8.41 -10.90 15.07
N PHE A 130 7.54 -9.93 14.98
CA PHE A 130 6.96 -9.23 16.10
C PHE A 130 5.44 -9.39 16.08
N MET A 131 4.89 -9.88 17.18
CA MET A 131 3.45 -10.06 17.33
C MET A 131 2.87 -8.93 18.18
N GLY A 132 1.94 -8.18 17.61
CA GLY A 132 1.11 -7.22 18.30
C GLY A 132 -0.28 -7.81 18.62
N CYS A 133 -1.09 -7.05 19.34
CA CYS A 133 -2.47 -7.46 19.64
C CYS A 133 -3.40 -7.42 18.41
N ASN A 134 -3.03 -6.71 17.36
CA ASN A 134 -3.84 -6.48 16.17
C ASN A 134 -3.13 -6.90 14.87
N GLY A 135 -1.95 -7.50 14.94
CA GLY A 135 -1.22 -7.87 13.75
C GLY A 135 0.16 -8.44 14.01
N VAL A 136 0.81 -8.83 12.94
CA VAL A 136 2.16 -9.37 12.93
C VAL A 136 3.04 -8.53 12.00
N VAL A 137 4.26 -8.25 12.43
CA VAL A 137 5.27 -7.60 11.62
C VAL A 137 6.40 -8.58 11.37
N TYR A 138 6.70 -8.82 10.11
CA TYR A 138 7.91 -9.53 9.69
C TYR A 138 8.97 -8.50 9.27
N LEU A 139 10.08 -8.44 10.00
CA LEU A 139 11.25 -7.66 9.59
C LEU A 139 11.96 -8.42 8.48
N THR A 140 12.11 -7.78 7.31
CA THR A 140 12.67 -8.44 6.14
C THR A 140 14.04 -7.86 5.75
N ASN A 141 14.89 -8.71 5.18
CA ASN A 141 16.22 -8.33 4.68
C ASN A 141 16.22 -7.93 3.20
N ARG A 142 15.04 -7.84 2.58
CA ARG A 142 14.83 -7.27 1.24
C ARG A 142 13.53 -6.50 1.15
N VAL A 143 13.44 -5.66 0.13
CA VAL A 143 12.23 -4.88 -0.20
C VAL A 143 11.38 -5.66 -1.20
N PHE A 144 10.10 -5.77 -0.92
CA PHE A 144 9.10 -6.27 -1.86
C PHE A 144 8.42 -5.06 -2.52
N ALA A 145 8.88 -4.71 -3.71
CA ALA A 145 8.36 -3.57 -4.45
C ALA A 145 7.08 -3.94 -5.22
N PRO A 146 6.14 -2.99 -5.42
CA PRO A 146 4.98 -3.22 -6.26
C PRO A 146 5.39 -3.46 -7.72
N MET A 147 4.64 -4.31 -8.41
CA MET A 147 4.86 -4.59 -9.84
C MET A 147 4.71 -3.33 -10.69
N GLU A 148 3.87 -2.40 -10.25
CA GLU A 148 3.67 -1.11 -10.91
C GLU A 148 4.98 -0.35 -11.13
N TYR A 149 5.98 -0.50 -10.24
CA TYR A 149 7.30 0.14 -10.40
C TYR A 149 8.13 -0.41 -11.57
N SER A 150 7.74 -1.55 -12.11
CA SER A 150 8.37 -2.17 -13.27
C SER A 150 7.47 -2.16 -14.51
N SER A 151 6.26 -1.61 -14.39
CA SER A 151 5.26 -1.61 -15.45
C SER A 151 5.39 -0.39 -16.38
N VAL A 152 4.67 -0.44 -17.51
CA VAL A 152 4.62 0.66 -18.50
C VAL A 152 3.88 1.89 -17.97
N SER A 153 3.15 1.79 -16.86
CA SER A 153 2.48 2.92 -16.19
C SER A 153 3.39 3.68 -15.23
N PHE A 154 4.53 3.10 -14.85
CA PHE A 154 5.45 3.72 -13.89
C PHE A 154 5.90 5.14 -14.24
N PRO A 155 6.23 5.47 -15.51
CA PRO A 155 6.55 6.85 -15.88
C PRO A 155 5.43 7.84 -15.54
N ALA A 156 4.16 7.47 -15.71
CA ALA A 156 3.03 8.34 -15.37
C ALA A 156 2.87 8.48 -13.84
N LEU A 157 3.16 7.43 -13.08
CA LEU A 157 3.15 7.47 -11.61
C LEU A 157 4.18 8.46 -11.06
N ILE A 158 5.41 8.43 -11.58
CA ILE A 158 6.50 9.26 -11.04
C ILE A 158 6.56 10.68 -11.63
N HIS A 159 5.94 10.91 -12.79
CA HIS A 159 5.91 12.21 -13.47
C HIS A 159 4.51 12.87 -13.39
N GLN A 160 3.96 12.96 -12.17
CA GLN A 160 2.65 13.59 -11.93
C GLN A 160 2.59 15.07 -12.36
N ASP A 161 3.73 15.76 -12.36
CA ASP A 161 3.88 17.10 -12.90
C ASP A 161 3.52 17.21 -14.39
N LEU A 162 3.76 16.14 -15.15
CA LEU A 162 3.55 16.09 -16.61
C LEU A 162 2.38 15.19 -17.03
N MET A 163 2.02 14.19 -16.24
CA MET A 163 1.17 13.07 -16.66
C MET A 163 0.06 12.75 -15.65
N SER A 164 -0.35 13.71 -14.81
CA SER A 164 -1.35 13.47 -13.78
C SER A 164 -2.72 13.08 -14.34
N VAL A 165 -3.11 13.66 -15.48
CA VAL A 165 -4.42 13.40 -16.10
C VAL A 165 -4.49 11.98 -16.63
N ILE A 166 -3.46 11.53 -17.36
CA ILE A 166 -3.45 10.16 -17.89
C ILE A 166 -3.30 9.13 -16.77
N TYR A 167 -2.51 9.43 -15.73
CA TYR A 167 -2.40 8.55 -14.58
C TYR A 167 -3.74 8.42 -13.84
N TRP A 168 -4.43 9.54 -13.60
CA TRP A 168 -5.77 9.53 -13.03
C TRP A 168 -6.74 8.68 -13.86
N ALA A 169 -6.71 8.81 -15.18
CA ALA A 169 -7.59 8.04 -16.06
C ALA A 169 -7.30 6.53 -16.00
N ILE A 170 -6.03 6.13 -15.88
CA ILE A 170 -5.62 4.73 -15.72
C ILE A 170 -6.15 4.18 -14.39
N ASP A 171 -6.05 4.96 -13.31
CA ASP A 171 -6.49 4.56 -11.97
C ASP A 171 -8.03 4.51 -11.88
N GLU A 172 -8.73 5.55 -12.38
CA GLU A 172 -10.19 5.66 -12.37
C GLU A 172 -10.88 4.55 -13.18
N LEU A 173 -10.28 4.13 -14.28
CA LEU A 173 -10.78 3.04 -15.12
C LEU A 173 -10.35 1.65 -14.63
N GLU A 174 -9.67 1.57 -13.48
CA GLU A 174 -9.11 0.33 -12.95
C GLU A 174 -8.23 -0.42 -13.98
N PHE A 175 -7.52 0.33 -14.83
CA PHE A 175 -6.73 -0.24 -15.91
C PHE A 175 -5.34 -0.71 -15.47
N THR A 176 -4.91 -0.32 -14.28
CA THR A 176 -3.62 -0.69 -13.67
C THR A 176 -3.36 -2.21 -13.67
N PRO A 177 -4.30 -3.11 -13.33
CA PRO A 177 -4.04 -4.55 -13.35
C PRO A 177 -3.65 -5.08 -14.72
N TYR A 178 -4.21 -4.52 -15.80
CA TYR A 178 -3.84 -4.91 -17.17
C TYR A 178 -2.42 -4.46 -17.53
N LEU A 179 -2.06 -3.23 -17.14
CA LEU A 179 -0.74 -2.67 -17.42
C LEU A 179 0.37 -3.29 -16.57
N ASN A 180 0.02 -3.83 -15.39
CA ASN A 180 0.94 -4.53 -14.51
C ASN A 180 1.10 -6.01 -14.86
N SER A 181 0.30 -6.55 -15.80
CA SER A 181 0.44 -7.94 -16.24
C SER A 181 1.78 -8.13 -16.96
N MET A 182 2.60 -9.06 -16.47
CA MET A 182 3.89 -9.42 -17.08
C MET A 182 3.77 -10.52 -18.13
N ASP A 183 2.56 -11.04 -18.36
CA ASP A 183 2.28 -12.04 -19.38
C ASP A 183 2.14 -11.44 -20.80
N SER A 184 2.15 -10.11 -20.90
CA SER A 184 1.97 -9.39 -22.13
C SER A 184 2.98 -8.26 -22.26
N TYR A 185 3.39 -7.99 -23.50
CA TYR A 185 4.26 -6.86 -23.81
C TYR A 185 3.40 -5.70 -24.31
N TYR A 186 3.53 -4.56 -23.64
CA TYR A 186 2.81 -3.34 -23.99
C TYR A 186 3.76 -2.26 -24.51
N SER A 187 3.28 -1.51 -25.48
CA SER A 187 3.85 -0.21 -25.84
C SER A 187 2.80 0.84 -25.53
N LEU A 188 3.03 1.64 -24.52
CA LEU A 188 2.10 2.66 -24.05
C LEU A 188 2.64 4.05 -24.43
N MET A 189 1.83 4.80 -25.18
CA MET A 189 2.11 6.21 -25.45
C MET A 189 1.37 7.06 -24.41
N LEU A 190 2.15 7.75 -23.57
CA LEU A 190 1.62 8.59 -22.51
C LEU A 190 1.61 10.04 -22.97
N PRO A 191 0.44 10.66 -23.16
CA PRO A 191 0.35 12.09 -23.43
C PRO A 191 0.71 12.87 -22.17
N THR A 192 1.29 14.03 -22.35
CA THR A 192 1.44 15.03 -21.28
C THR A 192 0.12 15.80 -21.09
N ASN A 193 -0.03 16.42 -19.92
CA ASN A 193 -1.17 17.25 -19.58
C ASN A 193 -1.35 18.43 -20.54
#